data_23279bd573160ecc5f228c7a4c6017ed
#
_entry.id   23279bd573160ecc5f228c7a4c6017ed
#
_cell.length_a   1.000
_cell.length_b   1.000
_cell.length_c   1.000
_cell.angle_alpha   90.00
_cell.angle_beta   90.00
_cell.angle_gamma   90.00
#
_symmetry.space_group_name_H-M   'P 1'
#
loop_
_entity.id
_entity.type
_entity.pdbx_description
1 polymer ?
#
loop_
_entity_poly.entity_id
_entity_poly.type
_entity_poly.pdbx_seq_one_letter_code
_entity_poly.pdbx_strand_id
1 'polypeptide(L)'
;MNQSKFEYIIKENDKELPIKELLKRNFGFSSRLMIKLKVNNLVHLNGNLVKMYEKGNPGDRISVFLPKEKSDFEPENIPISVVYEDDDILIINKQPGYVVHPTKGHPCHTMANGIMNYMIENQKHFKIRFINRLDMDTSGLLAIAKNSHCQDDMSKQMAENGVTKKYMAVVKGIIADEDGTINLPIDKEHEDHVKRAVMEDGFQSVTHYKVLERFEKGYTLVELVLETGRTHQIRVHMTHIGHPIVGDVLYGEASVWLIERQALHARYLSFHHPVTHQFIELEAPLPDDMEELLEKLSGALKT
;
A
#
# COMPACT_ATOMS: atom_id res chain seq x y z
N MET A 1 -15.30 -11.55 -26.05
CA MET A 1 -16.40 -11.21 -25.13
C MET A 1 -15.75 -10.81 -23.81
N ASN A 2 -16.16 -9.72 -23.16
CA ASN A 2 -15.66 -9.40 -21.82
C ASN A 2 -16.13 -10.49 -20.87
N GLN A 3 -15.21 -11.12 -20.14
CA GLN A 3 -15.56 -12.07 -19.09
C GLN A 3 -16.15 -11.30 -17.89
N SER A 4 -17.21 -11.83 -17.28
CA SER A 4 -17.76 -11.26 -16.05
C SER A 4 -16.73 -11.37 -14.94
N LYS A 5 -16.59 -10.31 -14.14
CA LYS A 5 -15.64 -10.29 -13.02
C LYS A 5 -16.19 -10.99 -11.78
N PHE A 6 -17.49 -10.87 -11.55
CA PHE A 6 -18.16 -11.49 -10.42
C PHE A 6 -19.39 -12.24 -10.91
N GLU A 7 -19.62 -13.42 -10.37
CA GLU A 7 -20.80 -14.25 -10.66
C GLU A 7 -21.43 -14.75 -9.37
N TYR A 8 -22.76 -14.79 -9.36
CA TYR A 8 -23.53 -15.33 -8.26
C TYR A 8 -24.76 -16.08 -8.78
N ILE A 9 -24.97 -17.29 -8.28
CA ILE A 9 -26.18 -18.08 -8.55
C ILE A 9 -27.17 -17.85 -7.40
N ILE A 10 -28.35 -17.35 -7.72
CA ILE A 10 -29.41 -17.05 -6.76
C ILE A 10 -29.84 -18.34 -6.08
N LYS A 11 -29.93 -18.34 -4.75
CA LYS A 11 -30.35 -19.46 -3.91
C LYS A 11 -31.82 -19.31 -3.51
N GLU A 12 -32.46 -20.37 -3.02
CA GLU A 12 -33.84 -20.32 -2.54
C GLU A 12 -34.10 -19.24 -1.49
N ASN A 13 -33.17 -19.08 -0.56
CA ASN A 13 -33.26 -18.05 0.49
C ASN A 13 -33.06 -16.61 -0.02
N ASP A 14 -32.73 -16.44 -1.30
CA ASP A 14 -32.48 -15.13 -1.92
C ASP A 14 -33.66 -14.62 -2.74
N LYS A 15 -34.67 -15.47 -2.98
CA LYS A 15 -35.79 -15.25 -3.89
C LYS A 15 -36.51 -13.91 -3.74
N GLU A 16 -36.63 -13.44 -2.50
CA GLU A 16 -37.33 -12.18 -2.19
C GLU A 16 -36.41 -10.95 -2.23
N LEU A 17 -35.11 -11.14 -2.38
CA LEU A 17 -34.14 -10.06 -2.37
C LEU A 17 -33.94 -9.43 -3.77
N PRO A 18 -33.94 -8.12 -3.90
CA PRO A 18 -33.56 -7.47 -5.14
C PRO A 18 -32.06 -7.69 -5.44
N ILE A 19 -31.69 -7.71 -6.72
CA ILE A 19 -30.31 -7.90 -7.18
C ILE A 19 -29.34 -6.96 -6.46
N LYS A 20 -29.74 -5.71 -6.22
CA LYS A 20 -28.93 -4.74 -5.47
C LYS A 20 -28.49 -5.26 -4.09
N GLU A 21 -29.40 -5.90 -3.36
CA GLU A 21 -29.09 -6.43 -2.02
C GLU A 21 -28.19 -7.68 -2.12
N LEU A 22 -28.42 -8.53 -3.12
CA LEU A 22 -27.57 -9.69 -3.38
C LEU A 22 -26.12 -9.28 -3.69
N LEU A 23 -25.92 -8.25 -4.53
CA LEU A 23 -24.59 -7.74 -4.86
C LEU A 23 -23.89 -7.17 -3.65
N LYS A 24 -24.59 -6.39 -2.80
CA LYS A 24 -24.01 -5.85 -1.58
C LYS A 24 -23.63 -6.94 -0.58
N ARG A 25 -24.53 -7.92 -0.37
CA ARG A 25 -24.33 -8.99 0.61
C ARG A 25 -23.22 -9.95 0.22
N ASN A 26 -23.17 -10.34 -1.05
CA ASN A 26 -22.25 -11.39 -1.49
C ASN A 26 -20.88 -10.87 -1.93
N PHE A 27 -20.79 -9.61 -2.37
CA PHE A 27 -19.54 -9.03 -2.89
C PHE A 27 -19.07 -7.77 -2.11
N GLY A 28 -19.81 -7.32 -1.13
CA GLY A 28 -19.42 -6.15 -0.34
C GLY A 28 -19.33 -4.85 -1.15
N PHE A 29 -19.98 -4.74 -2.30
CA PHE A 29 -19.86 -3.59 -3.19
C PHE A 29 -20.26 -2.29 -2.52
N SER A 30 -19.40 -1.28 -2.62
CA SER A 30 -19.66 0.07 -2.11
C SER A 30 -20.82 0.73 -2.86
N SER A 31 -21.51 1.66 -2.20
CA SER A 31 -22.59 2.44 -2.84
C SER A 31 -22.10 3.18 -4.08
N ARG A 32 -20.85 3.64 -4.09
CA ARG A 32 -20.23 4.32 -5.24
C ARG A 32 -20.07 3.38 -6.44
N LEU A 33 -19.57 2.15 -6.19
CA LEU A 33 -19.47 1.12 -7.24
C LEU A 33 -20.86 0.74 -7.76
N MET A 34 -21.85 0.54 -6.87
CA MET A 34 -23.22 0.22 -7.24
C MET A 34 -23.85 1.25 -8.20
N ILE A 35 -23.59 2.56 -7.97
CA ILE A 35 -24.03 3.62 -8.88
C ILE A 35 -23.35 3.46 -10.24
N LYS A 36 -22.04 3.24 -10.30
CA LYS A 36 -21.31 3.04 -11.55
C LYS A 36 -21.81 1.83 -12.34
N LEU A 37 -22.06 0.71 -11.65
CA LEU A 37 -22.60 -0.51 -12.27
C LEU A 37 -23.98 -0.25 -12.90
N LYS A 38 -24.85 0.48 -12.18
CA LYS A 38 -26.16 0.87 -12.68
C LYS A 38 -26.08 1.78 -13.91
N VAL A 39 -25.30 2.86 -13.84
CA VAL A 39 -25.21 3.87 -14.91
C VAL A 39 -24.61 3.27 -16.19
N ASN A 40 -23.65 2.35 -16.05
CA ASN A 40 -22.95 1.76 -17.19
C ASN A 40 -23.57 0.41 -17.65
N ASN A 41 -24.73 0.00 -17.11
CA ASN A 41 -25.43 -1.23 -17.49
C ASN A 41 -24.53 -2.49 -17.38
N LEU A 42 -23.84 -2.64 -16.26
CA LEU A 42 -22.81 -3.67 -16.06
C LEU A 42 -23.28 -4.88 -15.24
N VAL A 43 -24.59 -5.03 -15.02
CA VAL A 43 -25.19 -6.15 -14.29
C VAL A 43 -26.15 -6.89 -15.20
N HIS A 44 -25.95 -8.20 -15.32
CA HIS A 44 -26.75 -9.07 -16.17
C HIS A 44 -27.34 -10.23 -15.36
N LEU A 45 -28.53 -10.66 -15.71
CA LEU A 45 -29.19 -11.86 -15.22
C LEU A 45 -29.37 -12.83 -16.39
N ASN A 46 -28.80 -14.02 -16.31
CA ASN A 46 -28.78 -15.02 -17.39
C ASN A 46 -28.32 -14.43 -18.74
N GLY A 47 -27.33 -13.53 -18.71
CA GLY A 47 -26.79 -12.88 -19.90
C GLY A 47 -27.55 -11.66 -20.39
N ASN A 48 -28.74 -11.36 -19.86
CA ASN A 48 -29.54 -10.19 -20.21
C ASN A 48 -29.35 -9.05 -19.21
N LEU A 49 -29.38 -7.81 -19.72
CA LEU A 49 -29.30 -6.64 -18.85
C LEU A 49 -30.48 -6.63 -17.86
N VAL A 50 -30.20 -6.39 -16.59
CA VAL A 50 -31.19 -6.36 -15.52
C VAL A 50 -31.09 -5.08 -14.69
N LYS A 51 -32.22 -4.60 -14.21
CA LYS A 51 -32.26 -3.45 -13.28
C LYS A 51 -32.06 -3.93 -11.84
N MET A 52 -31.28 -3.18 -11.10
CA MET A 52 -30.85 -3.57 -9.75
C MET A 52 -31.99 -3.72 -8.72
N TYR A 53 -33.17 -3.16 -8.99
CA TYR A 53 -34.35 -3.35 -8.14
C TYR A 53 -35.14 -4.63 -8.45
N GLU A 54 -34.85 -5.25 -9.60
CA GLU A 54 -35.49 -6.51 -9.99
C GLU A 54 -35.02 -7.68 -9.13
N LYS A 55 -35.83 -8.71 -9.06
CA LYS A 55 -35.53 -9.96 -8.37
C LYS A 55 -35.30 -11.06 -9.42
N GLY A 56 -34.49 -12.06 -9.07
CA GLY A 56 -34.33 -13.25 -9.89
C GLY A 56 -34.93 -14.48 -9.21
N ASN A 57 -34.99 -15.59 -9.93
CA ASN A 57 -35.42 -16.88 -9.41
C ASN A 57 -34.23 -17.71 -8.93
N PRO A 58 -34.42 -18.66 -8.01
CA PRO A 58 -33.38 -19.61 -7.66
C PRO A 58 -32.86 -20.34 -8.91
N GLY A 59 -31.53 -20.44 -9.02
CA GLY A 59 -30.83 -20.96 -10.20
C GLY A 59 -30.43 -19.91 -11.24
N ASP A 60 -31.00 -18.71 -11.21
CA ASP A 60 -30.58 -17.62 -12.10
C ASP A 60 -29.16 -17.18 -11.78
N ARG A 61 -28.39 -16.83 -12.82
CA ARG A 61 -27.01 -16.34 -12.71
C ARG A 61 -26.95 -14.83 -12.86
N ILE A 62 -26.48 -14.17 -11.81
CA ILE A 62 -26.08 -12.76 -11.86
C ILE A 62 -24.63 -12.70 -12.33
N SER A 63 -24.33 -11.89 -13.36
CA SER A 63 -22.98 -11.62 -13.85
C SER A 63 -22.71 -10.11 -13.78
N VAL A 64 -21.58 -9.75 -13.19
CA VAL A 64 -21.17 -8.34 -13.01
C VAL A 64 -19.88 -8.07 -13.75
N PHE A 65 -19.87 -7.02 -14.54
CA PHE A 65 -18.70 -6.49 -15.24
C PHE A 65 -18.22 -5.22 -14.52
N LEU A 66 -16.92 -5.03 -14.42
CA LEU A 66 -16.39 -3.80 -13.86
C LEU A 66 -16.25 -2.70 -14.94
N PRO A 67 -16.43 -1.41 -14.56
CA PRO A 67 -16.21 -0.30 -15.48
C PRO A 67 -14.75 -0.28 -15.97
N LYS A 68 -14.56 -0.09 -17.27
CA LYS A 68 -13.23 0.16 -17.83
C LYS A 68 -12.80 1.58 -17.46
N GLU A 69 -11.75 1.71 -16.69
CA GLU A 69 -11.19 2.99 -16.27
C GLU A 69 -9.73 3.08 -16.71
N LYS A 70 -9.26 4.28 -17.01
CA LYS A 70 -7.89 4.55 -17.48
C LYS A 70 -7.19 5.53 -16.54
N SER A 71 -5.87 5.49 -16.55
CA SER A 71 -4.98 6.53 -16.02
C SER A 71 -4.41 7.34 -17.16
N ASP A 72 -4.12 8.61 -16.90
CA ASP A 72 -3.59 9.57 -17.87
C ASP A 72 -2.26 10.16 -17.37
N PHE A 73 -1.35 9.29 -16.88
CA PHE A 73 0.02 9.70 -16.58
C PHE A 73 0.89 9.54 -17.82
N GLU A 74 1.83 10.46 -18.04
CA GLU A 74 2.84 10.29 -19.08
C GLU A 74 3.71 9.06 -18.76
N PRO A 75 3.89 8.12 -19.70
CA PRO A 75 4.72 6.95 -19.48
C PRO A 75 6.20 7.31 -19.42
N GLU A 76 6.94 6.76 -18.47
CA GLU A 76 8.37 6.93 -18.36
C GLU A 76 9.04 5.55 -18.14
N ASN A 77 10.19 5.36 -18.74
CA ASN A 77 10.98 4.12 -18.61
C ASN A 77 11.66 4.05 -17.23
N ILE A 78 10.83 3.89 -16.19
CA ILE A 78 11.25 3.64 -14.80
C ILE A 78 11.07 2.14 -14.56
N PRO A 79 12.12 1.40 -14.16
CA PRO A 79 12.02 -0.03 -13.90
C PRO A 79 10.97 -0.36 -12.84
N ILE A 80 10.11 -1.33 -13.12
CA ILE A 80 9.09 -1.83 -12.19
C ILE A 80 9.43 -3.27 -11.79
N SER A 81 9.82 -3.46 -10.53
CA SER A 81 10.06 -4.79 -9.95
C SER A 81 8.75 -5.34 -9.39
N VAL A 82 8.10 -6.24 -10.13
CA VAL A 82 6.84 -6.86 -9.74
C VAL A 82 7.09 -7.99 -8.73
N VAL A 83 6.43 -7.93 -7.58
CA VAL A 83 6.46 -8.98 -6.53
C VAL A 83 5.26 -9.91 -6.66
N TYR A 84 4.09 -9.33 -6.93
CA TYR A 84 2.85 -10.07 -7.13
C TYR A 84 1.94 -9.31 -8.10
N GLU A 85 1.27 -10.03 -8.96
CA GLU A 85 0.27 -9.45 -9.86
C GLU A 85 -0.78 -10.46 -10.26
N ASP A 86 -2.04 -10.03 -10.20
CA ASP A 86 -3.19 -10.72 -10.78
C ASP A 86 -4.12 -9.72 -11.49
N ASP A 87 -5.38 -10.08 -11.71
CA ASP A 87 -6.37 -9.21 -12.36
C ASP A 87 -6.81 -8.02 -11.51
N ASP A 88 -6.62 -8.04 -10.20
CA ASP A 88 -7.20 -7.12 -9.24
C ASP A 88 -6.16 -6.22 -8.56
N ILE A 89 -4.96 -6.75 -8.34
CA ILE A 89 -3.92 -6.09 -7.57
C ILE A 89 -2.56 -6.24 -8.25
N LEU A 90 -1.71 -5.23 -8.07
CA LEU A 90 -0.30 -5.23 -8.44
C LEU A 90 0.51 -4.80 -7.22
N ILE A 91 1.46 -5.62 -6.80
CA ILE A 91 2.42 -5.29 -5.73
C ILE A 91 3.81 -5.22 -6.33
N ILE A 92 4.48 -4.11 -6.12
CA ILE A 92 5.84 -3.88 -6.61
C ILE A 92 6.81 -3.66 -5.45
N ASN A 93 8.07 -3.99 -5.67
CA ASN A 93 9.18 -3.56 -4.83
C ASN A 93 9.68 -2.21 -5.35
N LYS A 94 9.25 -1.12 -4.71
CA LYS A 94 9.63 0.24 -5.09
C LYS A 94 11.10 0.48 -4.74
N GLN A 95 11.89 0.91 -5.70
CA GLN A 95 13.24 1.43 -5.48
C GLN A 95 13.20 2.84 -4.85
N PRO A 96 14.25 3.28 -4.12
CA PRO A 96 14.36 4.65 -3.62
C PRO A 96 14.49 5.67 -4.75
N GLY A 97 14.38 6.96 -4.45
CA GLY A 97 14.55 8.07 -5.39
C GLY A 97 13.29 8.48 -6.16
N TYR A 98 12.18 7.77 -6.02
CA TYR A 98 10.93 8.07 -6.74
C TYR A 98 9.77 8.33 -5.79
N VAL A 99 9.07 9.45 -5.98
CA VAL A 99 7.76 9.65 -5.34
C VAL A 99 6.72 8.73 -5.96
N VAL A 100 5.71 8.36 -5.18
CA VAL A 100 4.69 7.40 -5.63
C VAL A 100 3.77 8.02 -6.68
N HIS A 101 3.31 9.24 -6.47
CA HIS A 101 2.29 9.91 -7.29
C HIS A 101 2.72 11.35 -7.60
N PRO A 102 2.40 11.90 -8.79
CA PRO A 102 2.69 13.30 -9.12
C PRO A 102 2.19 14.28 -8.06
N THR A 103 3.05 15.23 -7.73
CA THR A 103 2.78 16.34 -6.79
C THR A 103 3.23 17.65 -7.41
N LYS A 104 2.90 18.81 -6.77
CA LYS A 104 3.35 20.12 -7.27
C LYS A 104 4.89 20.21 -7.44
N GLY A 105 5.66 19.55 -6.56
CA GLY A 105 7.13 19.54 -6.64
C GLY A 105 7.71 18.45 -7.55
N HIS A 106 6.93 17.44 -7.88
CA HIS A 106 7.32 16.29 -8.71
C HIS A 106 6.18 15.95 -9.66
N PRO A 107 5.98 16.71 -10.76
CA PRO A 107 4.88 16.48 -11.71
C PRO A 107 5.10 15.24 -12.60
N CYS A 108 6.33 14.78 -12.73
CA CYS A 108 6.80 13.60 -13.47
C CYS A 108 7.87 12.86 -12.67
N HIS A 109 8.49 11.84 -13.24
CA HIS A 109 9.48 10.96 -12.59
C HIS A 109 8.92 10.30 -11.32
N THR A 110 7.71 9.74 -11.42
CA THR A 110 7.01 9.11 -10.31
C THR A 110 6.76 7.62 -10.60
N MET A 111 6.45 6.84 -9.57
CA MET A 111 6.04 5.44 -9.77
C MET A 111 4.80 5.33 -10.66
N ALA A 112 3.90 6.32 -10.64
CA ALA A 112 2.75 6.35 -11.54
C ALA A 112 3.17 6.40 -13.01
N ASN A 113 4.22 7.17 -13.35
CA ASN A 113 4.77 7.26 -14.71
C ASN A 113 5.43 5.92 -15.12
N GLY A 114 6.20 5.30 -14.22
CA GLY A 114 6.80 3.98 -14.48
C GLY A 114 5.76 2.88 -14.66
N ILE A 115 4.70 2.86 -13.83
CA ILE A 115 3.61 1.89 -13.96
C ILE A 115 2.84 2.10 -15.28
N MET A 116 2.67 3.34 -15.75
CA MET A 116 2.08 3.59 -17.08
C MET A 116 2.91 2.96 -18.20
N ASN A 117 4.23 3.11 -18.16
CA ASN A 117 5.12 2.46 -19.13
C ASN A 117 5.03 0.94 -19.05
N TYR A 118 5.10 0.39 -17.84
CA TYR A 118 4.91 -1.04 -17.57
C TYR A 118 3.58 -1.57 -18.15
N MET A 119 2.49 -0.82 -18.01
CA MET A 119 1.18 -1.18 -18.56
C MET A 119 1.20 -1.24 -20.10
N ILE A 120 1.84 -0.28 -20.75
CA ILE A 120 1.97 -0.23 -22.22
C ILE A 120 2.78 -1.42 -22.72
N GLU A 121 3.95 -1.66 -22.15
CA GLU A 121 4.84 -2.77 -22.55
C GLU A 121 4.18 -4.14 -22.38
N ASN A 122 3.35 -4.30 -21.34
CA ASN A 122 2.67 -5.56 -21.03
C ASN A 122 1.21 -5.62 -21.52
N GLN A 123 0.77 -4.67 -22.35
CA GLN A 123 -0.59 -4.58 -22.92
C GLN A 123 -1.70 -4.61 -21.85
N LYS A 124 -1.43 -3.99 -20.70
CA LYS A 124 -2.36 -3.93 -19.55
C LYS A 124 -3.12 -2.61 -19.55
N HIS A 125 -4.37 -2.67 -19.11
CA HIS A 125 -5.27 -1.51 -19.11
C HIS A 125 -6.08 -1.46 -17.82
N PHE A 126 -5.64 -0.63 -16.87
CA PHE A 126 -6.36 -0.37 -15.62
C PHE A 126 -6.13 1.07 -15.15
N LYS A 127 -6.94 1.53 -14.22
CA LYS A 127 -6.67 2.78 -13.52
C LYS A 127 -5.77 2.49 -12.32
N ILE A 128 -4.62 3.15 -12.26
CA ILE A 128 -3.66 3.08 -11.16
C ILE A 128 -4.29 3.68 -9.90
N ARG A 129 -4.35 2.90 -8.81
CA ARG A 129 -4.87 3.31 -7.50
C ARG A 129 -3.93 2.82 -6.43
N PHE A 130 -3.09 3.70 -5.94
CA PHE A 130 -2.21 3.35 -4.84
C PHE A 130 -3.01 3.08 -3.56
N ILE A 131 -2.76 1.94 -2.94
CA ILE A 131 -3.39 1.51 -1.69
C ILE A 131 -2.62 2.06 -0.50
N ASN A 132 -1.29 1.99 -0.54
CA ASN A 132 -0.39 2.63 0.42
C ASN A 132 0.52 3.64 -0.29
N ARG A 133 1.29 4.34 0.48
CA ARG A 133 2.32 5.26 -0.01
C ARG A 133 3.63 5.02 0.72
N LEU A 134 4.71 5.26 0.02
CA LEU A 134 6.06 5.29 0.56
C LEU A 134 6.66 6.67 0.26
N ASP A 135 7.54 7.13 1.13
CA ASP A 135 8.30 8.35 0.87
C ASP A 135 9.24 8.15 -0.33
N MET A 136 9.73 9.23 -0.92
CA MET A 136 10.58 9.20 -2.11
C MET A 136 11.73 8.19 -1.97
N ASP A 137 12.48 8.29 -0.86
CA ASP A 137 13.67 7.49 -0.62
C ASP A 137 13.42 6.25 0.27
N THR A 138 12.17 5.95 0.59
CA THR A 138 11.78 4.69 1.22
C THR A 138 11.56 3.64 0.13
N SER A 139 12.23 2.50 0.26
CA SER A 139 12.08 1.34 -0.64
C SER A 139 11.06 0.32 -0.12
N GLY A 140 10.69 -0.65 -0.96
CA GLY A 140 9.90 -1.82 -0.57
C GLY A 140 8.49 -1.89 -1.12
N LEU A 141 7.62 -2.65 -0.48
CA LEU A 141 6.32 -3.05 -1.00
C LEU A 141 5.34 -1.90 -1.15
N LEU A 142 4.94 -1.66 -2.39
CA LEU A 142 3.93 -0.68 -2.78
C LEU A 142 2.77 -1.41 -3.48
N ALA A 143 1.56 -1.22 -2.94
CA ALA A 143 0.36 -1.90 -3.41
C ALA A 143 -0.51 -0.99 -4.27
N ILE A 144 -0.95 -1.51 -5.41
CA ILE A 144 -1.77 -0.85 -6.41
C ILE A 144 -3.02 -1.68 -6.69
N ALA A 145 -4.20 -1.12 -6.48
CA ALA A 145 -5.46 -1.71 -6.92
C ALA A 145 -5.69 -1.39 -8.40
N LYS A 146 -6.07 -2.41 -9.18
CA LYS A 146 -6.37 -2.27 -10.60
C LYS A 146 -7.83 -1.86 -10.87
N ASN A 147 -8.70 -1.99 -9.88
CA ASN A 147 -10.10 -1.60 -9.97
C ASN A 147 -10.61 -0.97 -8.67
N SER A 148 -11.79 -0.36 -8.72
CA SER A 148 -12.35 0.37 -7.58
C SER A 148 -12.84 -0.54 -6.46
N HIS A 149 -13.24 -1.78 -6.74
CA HIS A 149 -13.64 -2.73 -5.71
C HIS A 149 -12.43 -3.12 -4.85
N CYS A 150 -11.33 -3.48 -5.50
CA CYS A 150 -10.08 -3.79 -4.80
C CYS A 150 -9.60 -2.61 -3.95
N GLN A 151 -9.67 -1.37 -4.47
CA GLN A 151 -9.32 -0.19 -3.69
C GLN A 151 -10.21 -0.01 -2.46
N ASP A 152 -11.53 -0.13 -2.62
CA ASP A 152 -12.49 0.04 -1.54
C ASP A 152 -12.32 -1.04 -0.45
N ASP A 153 -12.11 -2.30 -0.85
CA ASP A 153 -11.92 -3.43 0.08
C ASP A 153 -10.60 -3.29 0.85
N MET A 154 -9.48 -3.07 0.16
CA MET A 154 -8.19 -2.87 0.81
C MET A 154 -8.19 -1.67 1.75
N SER A 155 -8.93 -0.60 1.42
CA SER A 155 -9.07 0.55 2.31
C SER A 155 -9.83 0.20 3.59
N LYS A 156 -10.85 -0.68 3.50
CA LYS A 156 -11.57 -1.19 4.69
C LYS A 156 -10.67 -2.08 5.53
N GLN A 157 -9.97 -3.03 4.90
CA GLN A 157 -9.03 -3.89 5.62
C GLN A 157 -7.97 -3.06 6.36
N MET A 158 -7.44 -1.99 5.74
CA MET A 158 -6.51 -1.06 6.41
C MET A 158 -7.13 -0.34 7.60
N ALA A 159 -8.39 0.09 7.49
CA ALA A 159 -9.10 0.78 8.57
C ALA A 159 -9.44 -0.15 9.74
N GLU A 160 -9.59 -1.45 9.48
CA GLU A 160 -9.93 -2.49 10.44
C GLU A 160 -8.68 -3.26 10.94
N ASN A 161 -7.48 -2.77 10.65
CA ASN A 161 -6.20 -3.43 10.95
C ASN A 161 -6.05 -4.85 10.34
N GLY A 162 -6.78 -5.13 9.26
CA GLY A 162 -6.70 -6.38 8.51
C GLY A 162 -5.50 -6.46 7.54
N VAL A 163 -4.72 -5.39 7.42
CA VAL A 163 -3.50 -5.33 6.62
C VAL A 163 -2.30 -5.15 7.54
N THR A 164 -1.35 -6.09 7.51
CA THR A 164 -0.10 -5.96 8.25
C THR A 164 0.98 -5.38 7.35
N LYS A 165 1.63 -4.31 7.81
CA LYS A 165 2.76 -3.66 7.14
C LYS A 165 3.94 -3.64 8.10
N LYS A 166 5.05 -4.33 7.70
CA LYS A 166 6.27 -4.28 8.50
C LYS A 166 7.39 -3.62 7.71
N TYR A 167 8.14 -2.82 8.41
CA TYR A 167 9.29 -2.11 7.88
C TYR A 167 10.55 -2.57 8.61
N MET A 168 11.67 -2.51 7.92
CA MET A 168 12.99 -2.58 8.54
C MET A 168 13.66 -1.23 8.49
N ALA A 169 14.27 -0.83 9.59
CA ALA A 169 15.05 0.39 9.66
C ALA A 169 16.31 0.20 10.48
N VAL A 170 17.35 0.96 10.13
CA VAL A 170 18.54 1.12 10.98
C VAL A 170 18.46 2.50 11.62
N VAL A 171 18.53 2.56 12.93
CA VAL A 171 18.45 3.80 13.72
C VAL A 171 19.73 4.10 14.46
N LYS A 172 19.98 5.36 14.76
CA LYS A 172 21.12 5.85 15.54
C LYS A 172 20.87 5.58 17.04
N GLY A 173 21.90 5.18 17.74
CA GLY A 173 21.84 4.84 19.17
C GLY A 173 21.46 3.40 19.45
N ILE A 174 21.64 3.00 20.69
CA ILE A 174 21.25 1.67 21.20
C ILE A 174 19.91 1.82 21.91
N ILE A 175 18.88 1.20 21.35
CA ILE A 175 17.57 1.08 22.01
C ILE A 175 17.70 0.04 23.12
N ALA A 176 17.40 0.43 24.37
CA ALA A 176 17.58 -0.45 25.54
C ALA A 176 16.51 -1.55 25.57
N ASP A 177 15.25 -1.18 25.34
CA ASP A 177 14.09 -2.09 25.39
C ASP A 177 14.05 -2.98 24.15
N GLU A 178 13.61 -4.24 24.32
CA GLU A 178 13.49 -5.20 23.19
C GLU A 178 12.37 -4.86 22.22
N ASP A 179 11.30 -4.26 22.71
CA ASP A 179 10.16 -3.82 21.92
C ASP A 179 9.48 -2.63 22.59
N GLY A 180 8.61 -1.95 21.84
CA GLY A 180 7.83 -0.86 22.39
C GLY A 180 6.79 -0.33 21.42
N THR A 181 5.93 0.54 21.95
CA THR A 181 4.87 1.20 21.19
C THR A 181 4.99 2.72 21.33
N ILE A 182 5.03 3.40 20.19
CA ILE A 182 4.99 4.85 20.12
C ILE A 182 3.58 5.23 19.66
N ASN A 183 2.78 5.77 20.58
CA ASN A 183 1.41 6.23 20.34
C ASN A 183 1.34 7.73 20.56
N LEU A 184 1.78 8.49 19.55
CA LEU A 184 1.91 9.93 19.61
C LEU A 184 1.31 10.55 18.34
N PRO A 185 0.48 11.60 18.46
CA PRO A 185 -0.15 12.22 17.30
C PRO A 185 0.85 13.03 16.48
N ILE A 186 0.66 13.00 15.15
CA ILE A 186 1.57 13.65 14.19
C ILE A 186 0.79 14.65 13.34
N ASP A 187 1.38 15.84 13.16
CA ASP A 187 0.94 16.81 12.16
C ASP A 187 2.11 17.57 11.56
N LYS A 188 1.82 18.53 10.69
CA LYS A 188 2.77 19.48 10.15
C LYS A 188 3.34 20.35 11.26
N GLU A 189 4.64 20.51 11.29
CA GLU A 189 5.29 21.44 12.21
C GLU A 189 4.85 22.90 11.95
N HIS A 190 4.69 23.26 10.64
CA HIS A 190 4.12 24.53 10.17
C HIS A 190 3.42 24.27 8.83
N GLU A 191 2.39 25.05 8.48
CA GLU A 191 1.56 24.82 7.26
C GLU A 191 2.38 24.72 5.96
N ASP A 192 3.44 25.51 5.83
CA ASP A 192 4.30 25.58 4.64
C ASP A 192 5.45 24.55 4.64
N HIS A 193 5.64 23.80 5.73
CA HIS A 193 6.75 22.86 5.87
C HIS A 193 6.41 21.44 5.40
N VAL A 194 7.38 20.80 4.75
CA VAL A 194 7.34 19.37 4.44
C VAL A 194 7.48 18.53 5.72
N LYS A 195 8.20 19.06 6.71
CA LYS A 195 8.51 18.39 7.97
C LYS A 195 7.26 18.18 8.83
N ARG A 196 7.21 17.02 9.49
CA ARG A 196 6.17 16.63 10.45
C ARG A 196 6.79 16.58 11.85
N ALA A 197 5.94 16.72 12.85
CA ALA A 197 6.34 16.61 14.25
C ALA A 197 5.26 15.91 15.07
N VAL A 198 5.64 15.43 16.25
CA VAL A 198 4.67 15.03 17.27
C VAL A 198 4.01 16.31 17.80
N MET A 199 2.69 16.39 17.73
CA MET A 199 1.89 17.56 18.12
C MET A 199 0.60 17.08 18.82
N GLU A 200 0.23 17.70 19.95
CA GLU A 200 -0.93 17.28 20.75
C GLU A 200 -2.24 17.26 19.96
N ASP A 201 -2.45 18.23 19.07
CA ASP A 201 -3.64 18.33 18.20
C ASP A 201 -3.47 17.59 16.86
N GLY A 202 -2.43 16.77 16.72
CA GLY A 202 -2.12 16.03 15.50
C GLY A 202 -3.02 14.82 15.28
N PHE A 203 -2.84 14.17 14.16
CA PHE A 203 -3.56 12.94 13.82
C PHE A 203 -2.98 11.76 14.58
N GLN A 204 -3.83 10.99 15.24
CA GLN A 204 -3.45 9.77 15.95
C GLN A 204 -2.53 8.89 15.07
N SER A 205 -1.42 8.47 15.65
CA SER A 205 -0.39 7.69 14.96
C SER A 205 0.19 6.67 15.92
N VAL A 206 0.20 5.40 15.50
CA VAL A 206 0.70 4.28 16.32
C VAL A 206 1.74 3.51 15.51
N THR A 207 2.93 3.37 16.10
CA THR A 207 4.07 2.59 15.57
C THR A 207 4.58 1.65 16.66
N HIS A 208 4.60 0.35 16.37
CA HIS A 208 5.27 -0.63 17.22
C HIS A 208 6.66 -0.88 16.67
N TYR A 209 7.64 -1.05 17.56
CA TYR A 209 8.98 -1.47 17.16
C TYR A 209 9.41 -2.72 17.92
N LYS A 210 10.27 -3.50 17.27
CA LYS A 210 10.97 -4.64 17.86
C LYS A 210 12.44 -4.55 17.46
N VAL A 211 13.33 -4.62 18.44
CA VAL A 211 14.76 -4.66 18.20
C VAL A 211 15.13 -6.03 17.61
N LEU A 212 15.83 -6.02 16.49
CA LEU A 212 16.35 -7.23 15.86
C LEU A 212 17.83 -7.44 16.17
N GLU A 213 18.63 -6.36 16.16
CA GLU A 213 20.06 -6.41 16.41
C GLU A 213 20.57 -5.06 16.93
N ARG A 214 21.55 -5.12 17.85
CA ARG A 214 22.28 -3.94 18.36
C ARG A 214 23.72 -4.04 17.93
N PHE A 215 24.22 -3.04 17.22
CA PHE A 215 25.59 -2.99 16.72
C PHE A 215 26.49 -2.24 17.69
N GLU A 216 27.69 -2.78 17.97
CA GLU A 216 28.68 -2.15 18.86
C GLU A 216 29.01 -0.69 18.48
N LYS A 217 28.86 -0.34 17.20
CA LYS A 217 29.06 1.03 16.68
C LYS A 217 27.97 2.02 17.08
N GLY A 218 27.02 1.66 17.92
CA GLY A 218 25.99 2.54 18.43
C GLY A 218 24.80 2.71 17.48
N TYR A 219 24.39 1.64 16.80
CA TYR A 219 23.21 1.57 15.92
C TYR A 219 22.33 0.38 16.30
N THR A 220 21.07 0.47 15.96
CA THR A 220 20.10 -0.60 16.20
C THR A 220 19.32 -0.89 14.92
N LEU A 221 19.20 -2.17 14.55
CA LEU A 221 18.29 -2.67 13.54
C LEU A 221 16.94 -2.96 14.19
N VAL A 222 15.86 -2.41 13.63
CA VAL A 222 14.50 -2.58 14.15
C VAL A 222 13.52 -3.03 13.07
N GLU A 223 12.59 -3.89 13.45
CA GLU A 223 11.34 -4.12 12.73
C GLU A 223 10.29 -3.15 13.28
N LEU A 224 9.51 -2.53 12.39
CA LEU A 224 8.45 -1.61 12.77
C LEU A 224 7.12 -2.06 12.15
N VAL A 225 6.05 -2.03 12.93
CA VAL A 225 4.68 -2.34 12.50
C VAL A 225 3.83 -1.10 12.64
N LEU A 226 3.05 -0.78 11.59
CA LEU A 226 2.20 0.41 11.54
C LEU A 226 0.72 0.04 11.65
N GLU A 227 0.01 0.54 12.68
CA GLU A 227 -1.46 0.57 12.71
C GLU A 227 -2.00 1.70 11.84
N THR A 228 -1.33 2.84 11.84
CA THR A 228 -1.67 4.04 11.06
C THR A 228 -0.64 4.30 9.96
N GLY A 229 -0.95 5.16 9.00
CA GLY A 229 -0.05 5.48 7.88
C GLY A 229 0.06 6.99 7.61
N ARG A 230 0.56 7.78 8.58
CA ARG A 230 0.77 9.21 8.40
C ARG A 230 2.07 9.49 7.64
N THR A 231 2.12 10.65 7.00
CA THR A 231 3.33 11.09 6.29
C THR A 231 4.52 11.13 7.24
N HIS A 232 5.63 10.49 6.85
CA HIS A 232 6.87 10.39 7.62
C HIS A 232 6.73 9.75 9.01
N GLN A 233 5.65 9.01 9.29
CA GLN A 233 5.31 8.54 10.64
C GLN A 233 6.47 7.83 11.35
N ILE A 234 7.08 6.82 10.74
CA ILE A 234 8.21 6.09 11.33
C ILE A 234 9.38 7.05 11.62
N ARG A 235 9.72 7.90 10.66
CA ARG A 235 10.82 8.85 10.75
C ARG A 235 10.63 9.82 11.93
N VAL A 236 9.42 10.37 12.06
CA VAL A 236 9.03 11.28 13.16
C VAL A 236 9.07 10.56 14.50
N HIS A 237 8.44 9.40 14.62
CA HIS A 237 8.35 8.65 15.86
C HIS A 237 9.72 8.20 16.36
N MET A 238 10.57 7.63 15.49
CA MET A 238 11.90 7.18 15.88
C MET A 238 12.80 8.36 16.28
N THR A 239 12.69 9.49 15.59
CA THR A 239 13.42 10.72 15.98
C THR A 239 12.94 11.26 17.33
N HIS A 240 11.62 11.25 17.56
CA HIS A 240 11.03 11.76 18.82
C HIS A 240 11.52 10.98 20.05
N ILE A 241 11.70 9.67 19.92
CA ILE A 241 12.24 8.83 21.01
C ILE A 241 13.79 8.84 21.10
N GLY A 242 14.46 9.72 20.32
CA GLY A 242 15.92 9.88 20.36
C GLY A 242 16.71 8.93 19.46
N HIS A 243 16.05 8.17 18.61
CA HIS A 243 16.65 7.19 17.71
C HIS A 243 16.34 7.48 16.23
N PRO A 244 16.84 8.59 15.64
CA PRO A 244 16.58 8.95 14.25
C PRO A 244 17.10 7.85 13.30
N ILE A 245 16.41 7.70 12.15
CA ILE A 245 16.82 6.74 11.11
C ILE A 245 18.17 7.19 10.51
N VAL A 246 19.06 6.25 10.31
CA VAL A 246 20.38 6.49 9.70
C VAL A 246 20.18 6.98 8.26
N GLY A 247 20.91 8.06 7.88
CA GLY A 247 20.82 8.67 6.56
C GLY A 247 19.59 9.55 6.32
N ASP A 248 18.73 9.73 7.32
CA ASP A 248 17.57 10.64 7.21
C ASP A 248 17.98 12.09 7.35
N VAL A 249 18.18 12.78 6.24
CA VAL A 249 18.61 14.18 6.20
C VAL A 249 17.55 15.18 6.67
N LEU A 250 16.28 14.78 6.73
CA LEU A 250 15.18 15.66 7.14
C LEU A 250 14.98 15.66 8.67
N TYR A 251 15.13 14.50 9.32
CA TYR A 251 14.86 14.31 10.74
C TYR A 251 16.07 13.94 11.58
N GLY A 252 17.16 13.54 10.96
CA GLY A 252 18.41 13.17 11.60
C GLY A 252 19.58 13.93 11.02
N GLU A 253 20.69 13.24 10.86
CA GLU A 253 21.94 13.74 10.30
C GLU A 253 22.28 12.97 9.03
N ALA A 254 22.87 13.67 8.05
CA ALA A 254 23.42 13.01 6.88
C ALA A 254 24.53 12.03 7.30
N SER A 255 24.43 10.81 6.80
CA SER A 255 25.39 9.73 7.07
C SER A 255 25.84 9.08 5.76
N VAL A 256 26.18 9.94 4.78
CA VAL A 256 26.51 9.53 3.38
C VAL A 256 27.61 8.45 3.27
N TRP A 257 28.48 8.36 4.27
CA TRP A 257 29.50 7.30 4.35
C TRP A 257 28.92 5.93 4.75
N LEU A 258 27.71 5.90 5.33
CA LEU A 258 26.97 4.70 5.65
C LEU A 258 25.93 4.37 4.58
N ILE A 259 25.02 5.32 4.34
CA ILE A 259 23.93 5.23 3.37
C ILE A 259 23.49 6.64 2.97
N GLU A 260 23.12 6.86 1.70
CA GLU A 260 22.78 8.18 1.15
C GLU A 260 21.33 8.62 1.39
N ARG A 261 20.50 7.75 1.94
CA ARG A 261 19.07 7.96 2.19
C ARG A 261 18.68 7.42 3.56
N GLN A 262 17.44 7.69 4.00
CA GLN A 262 16.92 7.00 5.19
C GLN A 262 16.98 5.48 5.02
N ALA A 263 17.64 4.79 5.94
CA ALA A 263 17.72 3.34 6.02
C ALA A 263 16.35 2.76 6.46
N LEU A 264 15.37 2.88 5.57
CA LEU A 264 13.97 2.47 5.79
C LEU A 264 13.44 1.69 4.58
N HIS A 265 12.88 0.52 4.84
CA HIS A 265 12.40 -0.40 3.82
C HIS A 265 11.09 -1.06 4.24
N ALA A 266 10.05 -0.97 3.40
CA ALA A 266 8.76 -1.65 3.57
C ALA A 266 8.91 -3.12 3.18
N ARG A 267 9.34 -3.96 4.14
CA ARG A 267 9.77 -5.34 3.90
C ARG A 267 8.63 -6.32 3.72
N TYR A 268 7.54 -6.17 4.49
CA TYR A 268 6.47 -7.16 4.55
C TYR A 268 5.10 -6.52 4.41
N LEU A 269 4.23 -7.21 3.69
CA LEU A 269 2.83 -6.85 3.50
C LEU A 269 1.96 -8.11 3.52
N SER A 270 0.91 -8.14 4.37
CA SER A 270 -0.10 -9.18 4.29
C SER A 270 -1.51 -8.62 4.35
N PHE A 271 -2.42 -9.28 3.66
CA PHE A 271 -3.82 -8.89 3.54
C PHE A 271 -4.66 -10.07 3.03
N HIS A 272 -6.00 -9.96 3.11
CA HIS A 272 -6.89 -10.87 2.40
C HIS A 272 -7.19 -10.33 1.00
N HIS A 273 -7.05 -11.17 -0.01
CA HIS A 273 -7.30 -10.77 -1.39
C HIS A 273 -8.76 -10.30 -1.57
N PRO A 274 -9.02 -9.11 -2.15
CA PRO A 274 -10.35 -8.48 -2.19
C PRO A 274 -11.44 -9.28 -2.90
N VAL A 275 -11.07 -10.22 -3.77
CA VAL A 275 -12.02 -11.01 -4.57
C VAL A 275 -12.03 -12.47 -4.15
N THR A 276 -10.86 -13.08 -3.96
CA THR A 276 -10.75 -14.52 -3.63
C THR A 276 -10.77 -14.78 -2.13
N HIS A 277 -10.58 -13.74 -1.29
CA HIS A 277 -10.45 -13.80 0.16
C HIS A 277 -9.32 -14.69 0.67
N GLN A 278 -8.42 -15.13 -0.21
CA GLN A 278 -7.21 -15.85 0.18
C GLN A 278 -6.27 -14.91 0.95
N PHE A 279 -5.66 -15.42 2.00
CA PHE A 279 -4.63 -14.69 2.72
C PHE A 279 -3.35 -14.67 1.89
N ILE A 280 -2.81 -13.47 1.68
CA ILE A 280 -1.60 -13.21 0.90
C ILE A 280 -0.55 -12.62 1.83
N GLU A 281 0.65 -13.19 1.80
CA GLU A 281 1.83 -12.69 2.48
C GLU A 281 2.95 -12.47 1.46
N LEU A 282 3.56 -11.29 1.50
CA LEU A 282 4.62 -10.91 0.56
C LEU A 282 5.77 -10.28 1.31
N GLU A 283 6.98 -10.61 0.87
CA GLU A 283 8.20 -9.97 1.35
C GLU A 283 8.99 -9.37 0.17
N ALA A 284 9.59 -8.20 0.37
CA ALA A 284 10.60 -7.64 -0.50
C ALA A 284 12.00 -7.92 0.08
N PRO A 285 12.98 -8.35 -0.72
CA PRO A 285 14.36 -8.45 -0.26
C PRO A 285 14.87 -7.08 0.16
N LEU A 286 15.81 -7.03 1.08
CA LEU A 286 16.51 -5.78 1.40
C LEU A 286 17.22 -5.28 0.14
N PRO A 287 17.23 -3.98 -0.09
CA PRO A 287 18.01 -3.40 -1.18
C PRO A 287 19.50 -3.39 -0.83
N ASP A 288 20.35 -3.46 -1.85
CA ASP A 288 21.80 -3.62 -1.74
C ASP A 288 22.44 -2.58 -0.79
N ASP A 289 22.00 -1.32 -0.83
CA ASP A 289 22.49 -0.25 0.05
C ASP A 289 22.21 -0.49 1.53
N MET A 290 21.09 -1.16 1.86
CA MET A 290 20.80 -1.54 3.24
C MET A 290 21.55 -2.82 3.65
N GLU A 291 21.76 -3.76 2.75
CA GLU A 291 22.61 -4.95 3.00
C GLU A 291 24.06 -4.51 3.27
N GLU A 292 24.61 -3.65 2.42
CA GLU A 292 25.94 -3.07 2.63
C GLU A 292 26.05 -2.28 3.96
N LEU A 293 24.99 -1.54 4.33
CA LEU A 293 24.95 -0.87 5.61
C LEU A 293 25.05 -1.85 6.77
N LEU A 294 24.28 -2.95 6.75
CA LEU A 294 24.32 -3.97 7.80
C LEU A 294 25.69 -4.65 7.88
N GLU A 295 26.32 -4.97 6.75
CA GLU A 295 27.69 -5.51 6.71
C GLU A 295 28.70 -4.55 7.31
N LYS A 296 28.64 -3.26 6.97
CA LYS A 296 29.52 -2.22 7.57
C LYS A 296 29.35 -2.10 9.08
N LEU A 297 28.12 -2.26 9.60
CA LEU A 297 27.82 -2.14 11.02
C LEU A 297 28.22 -3.39 11.80
N SER A 298 28.01 -4.60 11.27
CA SER A 298 28.40 -5.87 11.89
C SER A 298 29.91 -6.13 11.89
N GLY A 299 30.69 -5.33 11.15
CA GLY A 299 32.13 -5.56 11.00
C GLY A 299 32.47 -6.73 10.06
N ALA A 300 31.50 -7.24 9.32
CA ALA A 300 31.65 -8.37 8.41
C ALA A 300 32.25 -8.03 7.04
N LEU A 301 32.70 -6.79 6.82
CA LEU A 301 33.41 -6.43 5.59
C LEU A 301 34.66 -7.32 5.48
N LYS A 302 34.62 -8.26 4.56
CA LYS A 302 35.80 -8.97 4.08
C LYS A 302 36.75 -7.92 3.50
N THR A 303 37.89 -7.74 4.16
CA THR A 303 39.07 -7.02 3.62
C THR A 303 39.50 -7.61 2.28
#